data_12800e709968ed3032e8cc52c373aaac
#
_entry.id   12800e709968ed3032e8cc52c373aaac
#
_cell.length_a   1.000
_cell.length_b   1.000
_cell.length_c   1.000
_cell.angle_alpha   90.00
_cell.angle_beta   90.00
_cell.angle_gamma   90.00
#
_symmetry.space_group_name_H-M   'P 1'
#
loop_
_entity.id
_entity.type
_entity.pdbx_description
1 polymer ?
#
loop_
_entity_poly.entity_id
_entity_poly.type
_entity_poly.pdbx_seq_one_letter_code
_entity_poly.pdbx_strand_id
1 'polypeptide(L)'
;MTSAIVRTEALFERHPARDKRRFREVIVFVHNYGGNRHTFHRHIEFVNELGFDAITFDLPASNVTELPRFPLSREWRFGLRHLWADKIEDVLGSIADEKFIFSFSYGSIAALMAIYRRHAIDIKGWICDGGPFKHMQRAIEHFVNEGLFTVPILGHDLISQNPMFRLPAFRRSVAIFAAGIFGRAHYDEDADCALKSLPKGFPVLSLQATADTLVQPDMIDELFAAGFGQIDLQKSMLPHSRHLTGMKYDADPYKMFVESFLRARATPV
;
A
#
# COMPACT_ATOMS: atom_id res chain seq x y z
N MET A 1 -19.44 37.06 17.57
CA MET A 1 -18.57 35.94 17.95
C MET A 1 -18.99 34.73 17.14
N THR A 2 -18.33 34.50 16.01
CA THR A 2 -18.66 33.41 15.08
C THR A 2 -17.88 32.17 15.54
N SER A 3 -18.58 31.19 16.09
CA SER A 3 -18.02 29.90 16.48
C SER A 3 -17.53 29.20 15.23
N ALA A 4 -16.21 29.13 15.04
CA ALA A 4 -15.59 28.28 14.03
C ALA A 4 -15.86 26.82 14.44
N ILE A 5 -16.79 26.16 13.71
CA ILE A 5 -16.96 24.72 13.78
C ILE A 5 -15.71 24.11 13.18
N VAL A 6 -14.78 23.70 14.04
CA VAL A 6 -13.67 22.82 13.67
C VAL A 6 -14.33 21.48 13.34
N ARG A 7 -14.54 21.20 12.05
CA ARG A 7 -14.85 19.85 11.57
C ARG A 7 -13.59 19.02 11.82
N THR A 8 -13.59 18.24 12.87
CA THR A 8 -12.65 17.14 13.05
C THR A 8 -12.96 16.15 11.92
N GLU A 9 -12.15 16.15 10.86
CA GLU A 9 -12.23 15.09 9.86
C GLU A 9 -12.04 13.76 10.57
N ALA A 10 -12.96 12.82 10.33
CA ALA A 10 -12.84 11.48 10.90
C ALA A 10 -11.53 10.86 10.40
N LEU A 11 -10.77 10.26 11.32
CA LEU A 11 -9.46 9.67 11.03
C LEU A 11 -9.53 8.58 9.95
N PHE A 12 -10.68 7.91 9.86
CA PHE A 12 -10.99 6.85 8.90
C PHE A 12 -12.50 6.77 8.65
N GLU A 13 -12.89 6.06 7.60
CA GLU A 13 -14.26 5.70 7.27
C GLU A 13 -14.45 4.19 7.48
N ARG A 14 -15.56 3.79 8.13
CA ARG A 14 -15.93 2.39 8.34
C ARG A 14 -17.08 2.00 7.42
N HIS A 15 -16.88 0.93 6.66
CA HIS A 15 -17.86 0.34 5.76
C HIS A 15 -18.32 -0.98 6.38
N PRO A 16 -19.58 -1.07 6.86
CA PRO A 16 -20.05 -2.27 7.57
C PRO A 16 -20.21 -3.44 6.59
N ALA A 17 -20.11 -4.66 7.14
CA ALA A 17 -20.46 -5.89 6.44
C ALA A 17 -21.88 -5.80 5.85
N ARG A 18 -22.08 -6.36 4.64
CA ARG A 18 -23.31 -6.16 3.85
C ARG A 18 -24.59 -6.58 4.58
N ASP A 19 -24.63 -7.83 5.09
CA ASP A 19 -25.83 -8.36 5.75
C ASP A 19 -25.63 -8.40 7.28
N LYS A 20 -24.59 -9.14 7.70
CA LYS A 20 -24.23 -9.35 9.09
C LYS A 20 -22.73 -9.51 9.19
N ARG A 21 -22.13 -8.84 10.16
CA ARG A 21 -20.74 -9.07 10.54
C ARG A 21 -20.60 -10.52 11.03
N ARG A 22 -19.65 -11.26 10.41
CA ARG A 22 -19.40 -12.69 10.68
C ARG A 22 -18.09 -12.92 11.42
N PHE A 23 -17.17 -11.94 11.36
CA PHE A 23 -15.83 -12.05 11.92
C PHE A 23 -15.53 -10.89 12.85
N ARG A 24 -14.70 -11.16 13.86
CA ARG A 24 -14.31 -10.14 14.87
C ARG A 24 -13.33 -9.12 14.31
N GLU A 25 -12.52 -9.52 13.35
CA GLU A 25 -11.53 -8.68 12.72
C GLU A 25 -12.19 -7.71 11.72
N VAL A 26 -11.50 -6.60 11.47
CA VAL A 26 -11.81 -5.66 10.39
C VAL A 26 -10.71 -5.68 9.33
N ILE A 27 -11.03 -5.29 8.12
CA ILE A 27 -10.06 -5.17 7.02
C ILE A 27 -9.68 -3.70 6.86
N VAL A 28 -8.41 -3.37 7.10
CA VAL A 28 -7.89 -2.00 6.97
C VAL A 28 -7.20 -1.86 5.62
N PHE A 29 -7.73 -1.03 4.74
CA PHE A 29 -7.22 -0.79 3.41
C PHE A 29 -6.19 0.35 3.39
N VAL A 30 -5.00 0.08 2.85
CA VAL A 30 -3.91 1.04 2.67
C VAL A 30 -3.69 1.28 1.19
N HIS A 31 -4.05 2.46 0.69
CA HIS A 31 -4.04 2.73 -0.74
C HIS A 31 -2.62 2.90 -1.34
N ASN A 32 -2.54 2.73 -2.67
CA ASN A 32 -1.33 2.96 -3.46
C ASN A 32 -1.01 4.46 -3.60
N TYR A 33 0.16 4.75 -4.14
CA TYR A 33 0.53 6.11 -4.53
C TYR A 33 -0.44 6.66 -5.59
N GLY A 34 -0.91 7.88 -5.39
CA GLY A 34 -1.94 8.49 -6.25
C GLY A 34 -3.37 7.99 -6.03
N GLY A 35 -3.58 7.01 -5.13
CA GLY A 35 -4.90 6.57 -4.69
C GLY A 35 -5.49 7.45 -3.59
N ASN A 36 -6.68 7.08 -3.14
CA ASN A 36 -7.37 7.67 -2.00
C ASN A 36 -8.33 6.64 -1.38
N ARG A 37 -9.04 7.02 -0.30
CA ARG A 37 -10.00 6.15 0.39
C ARG A 37 -11.09 5.52 -0.49
N HIS A 38 -11.41 6.12 -1.63
CA HIS A 38 -12.45 5.64 -2.55
C HIS A 38 -11.94 4.69 -3.63
N THR A 39 -10.63 4.45 -3.69
CA THR A 39 -10.00 3.60 -4.74
C THR A 39 -10.47 2.14 -4.67
N PHE A 40 -10.94 1.67 -3.51
CA PHE A 40 -11.14 0.23 -3.23
C PHE A 40 -12.57 -0.26 -3.29
N HIS A 41 -13.48 0.43 -3.95
CA HIS A 41 -14.90 0.10 -3.98
C HIS A 41 -15.19 -1.41 -4.15
N ARG A 42 -14.60 -2.05 -5.18
CA ARG A 42 -14.79 -3.49 -5.45
C ARG A 42 -14.22 -4.38 -4.34
N HIS A 43 -13.10 -3.99 -3.74
CA HIS A 43 -12.47 -4.75 -2.64
C HIS A 43 -13.32 -4.64 -1.36
N ILE A 44 -13.84 -3.44 -1.08
CA ILE A 44 -14.73 -3.20 0.05
C ILE A 44 -16.00 -4.02 -0.09
N GLU A 45 -16.66 -3.96 -1.24
CA GLU A 45 -17.84 -4.78 -1.52
C GLU A 45 -17.57 -6.26 -1.28
N PHE A 46 -16.45 -6.77 -1.82
CA PHE A 46 -16.07 -8.16 -1.69
C PHE A 46 -15.87 -8.58 -0.22
N VAL A 47 -15.09 -7.84 0.58
CA VAL A 47 -14.86 -8.22 1.98
C VAL A 47 -16.11 -8.03 2.83
N ASN A 48 -16.97 -7.07 2.50
CA ASN A 48 -18.26 -6.88 3.17
C ASN A 48 -19.24 -8.03 2.86
N GLU A 49 -19.21 -8.58 1.65
CA GLU A 49 -19.97 -9.79 1.28
C GLU A 49 -19.47 -11.04 2.04
N LEU A 50 -18.17 -11.12 2.32
CA LEU A 50 -17.61 -12.17 3.18
C LEU A 50 -18.04 -12.06 4.63
N GLY A 51 -18.48 -10.86 5.06
CA GLY A 51 -18.92 -10.58 6.43
C GLY A 51 -17.89 -9.87 7.30
N PHE A 52 -16.90 -9.20 6.70
CA PHE A 52 -15.97 -8.31 7.40
C PHE A 52 -16.43 -6.85 7.28
N ASP A 53 -16.21 -6.06 8.32
CA ASP A 53 -16.22 -4.61 8.17
C ASP A 53 -14.92 -4.16 7.50
N ALA A 54 -15.00 -3.15 6.63
CA ALA A 54 -13.85 -2.55 5.99
C ALA A 54 -13.58 -1.15 6.55
N ILE A 55 -12.32 -0.76 6.58
CA ILE A 55 -11.86 0.56 7.01
C ILE A 55 -11.00 1.17 5.91
N THR A 56 -11.29 2.43 5.55
CA THR A 56 -10.53 3.21 4.58
C THR A 56 -10.15 4.56 5.16
N PHE A 57 -9.05 5.11 4.69
CA PHE A 57 -8.55 6.43 5.08
C PHE A 57 -7.63 6.98 4.00
N ASP A 58 -7.36 8.28 4.04
CA ASP A 58 -6.43 8.93 3.14
C ASP A 58 -5.04 9.02 3.78
N LEU A 59 -4.03 8.69 2.99
CA LEU A 59 -2.62 8.89 3.33
C LEU A 59 -2.22 10.33 3.00
N PRO A 60 -1.43 11.00 3.86
CA PRO A 60 -0.99 12.37 3.63
C PRO A 60 -0.06 12.44 2.42
N ALA A 61 -0.16 13.53 1.67
CA ALA A 61 0.70 13.79 0.50
C ALA A 61 0.70 12.64 -0.52
N SER A 62 -0.44 11.98 -0.70
CA SER A 62 -0.60 10.95 -1.74
C SER A 62 -0.49 11.53 -3.15
N ASN A 63 -0.56 12.86 -3.27
CA ASN A 63 -0.30 13.64 -4.48
C ASN A 63 0.92 14.54 -4.26
N VAL A 64 1.82 14.60 -5.24
CA VAL A 64 3.06 15.42 -5.16
C VAL A 64 2.76 16.93 -5.02
N THR A 65 1.57 17.39 -5.41
CA THR A 65 1.13 18.79 -5.19
C THR A 65 1.05 19.19 -3.71
N GLU A 66 0.96 18.22 -2.81
CA GLU A 66 0.91 18.45 -1.37
C GLU A 66 2.29 18.36 -0.69
N LEU A 67 3.37 18.18 -1.45
CA LEU A 67 4.76 18.07 -1.00
C LEU A 67 5.52 19.40 -0.72
N PRO A 68 4.91 20.55 -0.36
CA PRO A 68 5.70 21.69 0.13
C PRO A 68 6.31 21.43 1.53
N ARG A 69 5.99 20.27 2.13
CA ARG A 69 6.57 19.86 3.42
C ARG A 69 7.46 18.66 3.20
N PHE A 70 8.71 18.75 3.65
CA PHE A 70 9.62 17.61 3.67
C PHE A 70 8.93 16.41 4.33
N PRO A 71 8.93 15.21 3.72
CA PRO A 71 8.29 14.02 4.27
C PRO A 71 9.11 13.48 5.45
N LEU A 72 9.05 14.18 6.59
CA LEU A 72 9.65 13.77 7.85
C LEU A 72 8.60 13.06 8.70
N SER A 73 8.94 11.88 9.17
CA SER A 73 8.14 11.13 10.14
C SER A 73 8.30 11.70 11.56
N ARG A 74 7.47 11.23 12.50
CA ARG A 74 7.61 11.52 13.93
C ARG A 74 8.98 11.16 14.50
N GLU A 75 9.62 10.14 13.94
CA GLU A 75 10.97 9.69 14.32
C GLU A 75 12.08 10.41 13.57
N TRP A 76 11.79 11.54 12.89
CA TRP A 76 12.74 12.30 12.08
C TRP A 76 13.35 11.49 10.92
N ARG A 77 12.71 10.41 10.50
CA ARG A 77 13.11 9.64 9.33
C ARG A 77 12.57 10.29 8.07
N PHE A 78 13.45 10.45 7.09
CA PHE A 78 13.10 11.02 5.80
C PHE A 78 12.51 9.94 4.87
N GLY A 79 11.41 10.28 4.20
CA GLY A 79 10.80 9.46 3.15
C GLY A 79 9.30 9.25 3.37
N LEU A 80 8.59 9.23 2.26
CA LEU A 80 7.13 9.13 2.25
C LEU A 80 6.63 7.86 2.96
N ARG A 81 7.38 6.73 2.86
CA ARG A 81 7.05 5.48 3.56
C ARG A 81 6.93 5.63 5.07
N HIS A 82 7.79 6.46 5.66
CA HIS A 82 7.78 6.69 7.11
C HIS A 82 6.65 7.63 7.53
N LEU A 83 6.40 8.69 6.74
CA LEU A 83 5.27 9.60 6.96
C LEU A 83 3.93 8.86 6.85
N TRP A 84 3.81 7.98 5.86
CA TRP A 84 2.62 7.16 5.69
C TRP A 84 2.46 6.12 6.80
N ALA A 85 3.57 5.52 7.24
CA ALA A 85 3.56 4.62 8.39
C ALA A 85 3.01 5.30 9.65
N ASP A 86 3.41 6.55 9.94
CA ASP A 86 2.88 7.35 11.06
C ASP A 86 1.35 7.46 11.00
N LYS A 87 0.81 7.76 9.80
CA LYS A 87 -0.64 7.86 9.61
C LYS A 87 -1.34 6.50 9.76
N ILE A 88 -0.74 5.44 9.22
CA ILE A 88 -1.26 4.07 9.36
C ILE A 88 -1.28 3.67 10.82
N GLU A 89 -0.22 3.94 11.59
CA GLU A 89 -0.14 3.66 13.02
C GLU A 89 -1.25 4.38 13.81
N ASP A 90 -1.54 5.67 13.48
CA ASP A 90 -2.61 6.42 14.11
C ASP A 90 -3.97 5.78 13.87
N VAL A 91 -4.23 5.36 12.62
CA VAL A 91 -5.47 4.65 12.27
C VAL A 91 -5.55 3.31 12.99
N LEU A 92 -4.51 2.49 12.91
CA LEU A 92 -4.48 1.18 13.58
C LEU A 92 -4.65 1.28 15.09
N GLY A 93 -4.06 2.32 15.72
CA GLY A 93 -4.17 2.57 17.15
C GLY A 93 -5.55 3.04 17.61
N SER A 94 -6.34 3.64 16.69
CA SER A 94 -7.70 4.11 16.99
C SER A 94 -8.78 3.04 16.79
N ILE A 95 -8.43 1.87 16.23
CA ILE A 95 -9.33 0.74 16.00
C ILE A 95 -9.16 -0.27 17.12
N ALA A 96 -10.20 -0.51 17.90
CA ALA A 96 -10.18 -1.49 18.99
C ALA A 96 -10.24 -2.95 18.50
N ASP A 97 -10.84 -3.18 17.32
CA ASP A 97 -10.96 -4.50 16.73
C ASP A 97 -9.59 -5.07 16.36
N GLU A 98 -9.42 -6.40 16.41
CA GLU A 98 -8.33 -7.08 15.70
C GLU A 98 -8.47 -6.82 14.18
N LYS A 99 -7.39 -6.84 13.45
CA LYS A 99 -7.40 -6.38 12.06
C LYS A 99 -6.53 -7.19 11.12
N PHE A 100 -6.97 -7.30 9.87
CA PHE A 100 -6.11 -7.61 8.73
C PHE A 100 -5.76 -6.30 8.03
N ILE A 101 -4.53 -6.20 7.54
CA ILE A 101 -4.11 -5.08 6.68
C ILE A 101 -4.18 -5.55 5.23
N PHE A 102 -4.81 -4.76 4.36
CA PHE A 102 -4.83 -4.97 2.93
C PHE A 102 -4.22 -3.75 2.24
N SER A 103 -3.03 -3.90 1.70
CA SER A 103 -2.22 -2.80 1.17
C SER A 103 -1.89 -2.99 -0.31
N PHE A 104 -1.63 -1.89 -1.01
CA PHE A 104 -1.47 -1.86 -2.45
C PHE A 104 -0.20 -1.11 -2.86
N SER A 105 0.61 -1.75 -3.73
CA SER A 105 1.78 -1.15 -4.36
C SER A 105 2.72 -0.46 -3.34
N TYR A 106 3.07 0.80 -3.56
CA TYR A 106 3.91 1.58 -2.63
C TYR A 106 3.31 1.71 -1.22
N GLY A 107 1.98 1.68 -1.08
CA GLY A 107 1.33 1.65 0.25
C GLY A 107 1.74 0.43 1.08
N SER A 108 2.14 -0.67 0.43
CA SER A 108 2.55 -1.89 1.12
C SER A 108 3.86 -1.74 1.90
N ILE A 109 4.81 -0.92 1.43
CA ILE A 109 6.03 -0.66 2.24
C ILE A 109 5.72 0.18 3.48
N ALA A 110 4.81 1.15 3.37
CA ALA A 110 4.38 1.93 4.52
C ALA A 110 3.59 1.08 5.52
N ALA A 111 2.74 0.17 5.02
CA ALA A 111 2.05 -0.81 5.85
C ALA A 111 3.04 -1.73 6.59
N LEU A 112 4.07 -2.25 5.90
CA LEU A 112 5.14 -3.04 6.51
C LEU A 112 5.85 -2.28 7.63
N MET A 113 6.18 -0.99 7.42
CA MET A 113 6.80 -0.14 8.45
C MET A 113 5.88 0.02 9.67
N ALA A 114 4.58 0.26 9.46
CA ALA A 114 3.62 0.39 10.54
C ALA A 114 3.43 -0.93 11.32
N ILE A 115 3.33 -2.07 10.62
CA ILE A 115 3.24 -3.40 11.25
C ILE A 115 4.48 -3.67 12.11
N TYR A 116 5.66 -3.40 11.56
CA TYR A 116 6.94 -3.57 12.25
C TYR A 116 7.01 -2.71 13.52
N ARG A 117 6.75 -1.41 13.43
CA ARG A 117 6.82 -0.47 14.55
C ARG A 117 5.82 -0.79 15.66
N ARG A 118 4.69 -1.35 15.31
CA ARG A 118 3.67 -1.84 16.25
C ARG A 118 3.91 -3.26 16.74
N HIS A 119 5.02 -3.91 16.37
CA HIS A 119 5.29 -5.31 16.68
C HIS A 119 4.12 -6.25 16.32
N ALA A 120 3.41 -5.92 15.23
CA ALA A 120 2.21 -6.63 14.75
C ALA A 120 1.08 -6.78 15.80
N ILE A 121 1.03 -5.93 16.85
CA ILE A 121 -0.02 -6.00 17.88
C ILE A 121 -1.39 -5.81 17.22
N ASP A 122 -2.34 -6.70 17.55
CA ASP A 122 -3.71 -6.74 17.03
C ASP A 122 -3.83 -6.90 15.51
N ILE A 123 -2.77 -7.39 14.84
CA ILE A 123 -2.75 -7.63 13.40
C ILE A 123 -2.69 -9.14 13.16
N LYS A 124 -3.76 -9.71 12.59
CA LYS A 124 -3.90 -11.15 12.31
C LYS A 124 -3.20 -11.61 11.03
N GLY A 125 -2.91 -10.68 10.13
CA GLY A 125 -2.23 -10.96 8.89
C GLY A 125 -2.22 -9.78 7.94
N TRP A 126 -1.44 -9.91 6.90
CA TRP A 126 -1.21 -8.86 5.92
C TRP A 126 -1.40 -9.39 4.51
N ILE A 127 -2.26 -8.73 3.74
CA ILE A 127 -2.47 -8.96 2.31
C ILE A 127 -1.83 -7.80 1.57
N CYS A 128 -0.99 -8.10 0.58
CA CYS A 128 -0.35 -7.09 -0.24
C CYS A 128 -0.51 -7.40 -1.72
N ASP A 129 -1.01 -6.44 -2.47
CA ASP A 129 -1.25 -6.51 -3.92
C ASP A 129 -0.27 -5.60 -4.65
N GLY A 130 0.56 -6.20 -5.52
CA GLY A 130 1.57 -5.48 -6.30
C GLY A 130 2.66 -4.78 -5.46
N GLY A 131 2.98 -5.31 -4.29
CA GLY A 131 4.02 -4.81 -3.37
C GLY A 131 4.05 -5.59 -2.07
N PRO A 132 4.91 -5.19 -1.11
CA PRO A 132 6.03 -4.25 -1.25
C PRO A 132 7.12 -4.78 -2.18
N PHE A 133 8.04 -3.94 -2.61
CA PHE A 133 9.05 -4.30 -3.59
C PHE A 133 10.40 -3.64 -3.28
N LYS A 134 11.49 -4.21 -3.77
CA LYS A 134 12.84 -3.62 -3.78
C LYS A 134 13.07 -2.78 -5.03
N HIS A 135 14.25 -2.16 -5.09
CA HIS A 135 14.69 -1.40 -6.26
C HIS A 135 13.75 -0.23 -6.64
N MET A 136 13.43 0.61 -5.67
CA MET A 136 12.54 1.79 -5.85
C MET A 136 12.89 2.61 -7.10
N GLN A 137 14.19 2.78 -7.42
CA GLN A 137 14.61 3.51 -8.62
C GLN A 137 14.10 2.86 -9.90
N ARG A 138 14.19 1.51 -10.01
CA ARG A 138 13.72 0.75 -11.16
C ARG A 138 12.20 0.91 -11.33
N ALA A 139 11.45 0.82 -10.24
CA ALA A 139 10.00 1.04 -10.26
C ALA A 139 9.66 2.46 -10.76
N ILE A 140 10.34 3.50 -10.26
CA ILE A 140 10.12 4.88 -10.69
C ILE A 140 10.47 5.07 -12.17
N GLU A 141 11.56 4.46 -12.66
CA GLU A 141 11.92 4.50 -14.08
C GLU A 141 10.83 3.87 -14.96
N HIS A 142 10.23 2.76 -14.52
CA HIS A 142 9.09 2.14 -15.21
C HIS A 142 7.87 3.08 -15.21
N PHE A 143 7.51 3.65 -14.07
CA PHE A 143 6.42 4.62 -13.97
C PHE A 143 6.58 5.82 -14.91
N VAL A 144 7.80 6.38 -14.97
CA VAL A 144 8.11 7.50 -15.85
C VAL A 144 8.05 7.08 -17.33
N ASN A 145 8.56 5.91 -17.66
CA ASN A 145 8.57 5.41 -19.04
C ASN A 145 7.17 5.10 -19.56
N GLU A 146 6.27 4.62 -18.72
CA GLU A 146 4.88 4.38 -19.07
C GLU A 146 4.01 5.66 -19.06
N GLY A 147 4.58 6.81 -18.75
CA GLY A 147 3.86 8.09 -18.71
C GLY A 147 2.90 8.23 -17.53
N LEU A 148 2.99 7.30 -16.56
CA LEU A 148 2.12 7.29 -15.36
C LEU A 148 2.66 8.23 -14.28
N PHE A 149 3.92 8.63 -14.36
CA PHE A 149 4.50 9.58 -13.44
C PHE A 149 4.06 11.00 -13.86
N THR A 150 2.93 11.43 -13.36
CA THR A 150 2.58 12.83 -13.40
C THR A 150 3.39 13.54 -12.31
N VAL A 151 4.38 14.35 -12.72
CA VAL A 151 5.03 15.28 -11.81
C VAL A 151 4.02 16.42 -11.56
N PRO A 152 3.34 16.46 -10.44
CA PRO A 152 2.25 17.43 -10.20
C PRO A 152 2.74 18.87 -10.06
N ILE A 153 4.07 19.06 -9.92
CA ILE A 153 4.68 20.41 -9.86
C ILE A 153 4.36 21.24 -11.11
N LEU A 154 4.02 20.62 -12.22
CA LEU A 154 3.79 21.32 -13.50
C LEU A 154 2.38 21.14 -14.10
N GLY A 155 1.47 20.43 -13.40
CA GLY A 155 0.14 20.10 -13.96
C GLY A 155 0.20 19.00 -15.03
N HIS A 156 -0.83 18.17 -15.07
CA HIS A 156 -0.92 17.00 -15.98
C HIS A 156 -0.73 17.39 -17.47
N ASP A 157 -1.25 18.54 -17.86
CA ASP A 157 -1.22 18.99 -19.26
C ASP A 157 0.17 19.50 -19.72
N LEU A 158 0.94 20.07 -18.80
CA LEU A 158 2.30 20.56 -19.12
C LEU A 158 3.30 19.44 -19.36
N ILE A 159 3.12 18.28 -18.71
CA ILE A 159 4.01 17.13 -18.88
C ILE A 159 3.74 16.42 -20.19
N SER A 160 2.48 16.17 -20.52
CA SER A 160 2.08 15.49 -21.75
C SER A 160 2.43 16.33 -23.00
N GLN A 161 2.44 17.66 -22.89
CA GLN A 161 2.70 18.59 -23.98
C GLN A 161 4.16 19.03 -24.08
N ASN A 162 4.97 18.85 -23.04
CA ASN A 162 6.37 19.30 -23.07
C ASN A 162 7.26 18.30 -23.82
N PRO A 163 7.86 18.71 -24.96
CA PRO A 163 8.71 17.83 -25.77
C PRO A 163 9.95 17.32 -25.02
N MET A 164 10.39 17.97 -23.94
CA MET A 164 11.51 17.51 -23.11
C MET A 164 11.23 16.14 -22.46
N PHE A 165 9.97 15.84 -22.10
CA PHE A 165 9.61 14.53 -21.59
C PHE A 165 9.69 13.40 -22.62
N ARG A 166 9.85 13.71 -23.89
CA ARG A 166 10.14 12.73 -24.94
C ARG A 166 11.62 12.31 -24.96
N LEU A 167 12.49 13.05 -24.26
CA LEU A 167 13.92 12.75 -24.18
C LEU A 167 14.19 11.74 -23.06
N PRO A 168 14.82 10.56 -23.36
CA PRO A 168 15.12 9.55 -22.33
C PRO A 168 15.96 10.10 -21.17
N ALA A 169 16.95 10.97 -21.48
CA ALA A 169 17.80 11.59 -20.48
C ALA A 169 16.99 12.46 -19.48
N PHE A 170 16.00 13.21 -19.97
CA PHE A 170 15.16 14.04 -19.12
C PHE A 170 14.26 13.19 -18.22
N ARG A 171 13.62 12.13 -18.78
CA ARG A 171 12.83 11.17 -17.99
C ARG A 171 13.66 10.54 -16.87
N ARG A 172 14.89 10.12 -17.20
CA ARG A 172 15.81 9.55 -16.21
C ARG A 172 16.14 10.54 -15.10
N SER A 173 16.39 11.81 -15.43
CA SER A 173 16.65 12.87 -14.44
C SER A 173 15.45 13.09 -13.51
N VAL A 174 14.22 13.10 -14.06
CA VAL A 174 12.99 13.20 -13.29
C VAL A 174 12.80 11.98 -12.38
N ALA A 175 13.11 10.77 -12.88
CA ALA A 175 13.03 9.55 -12.09
C ALA A 175 14.02 9.58 -10.90
N ILE A 176 15.25 10.02 -11.11
CA ILE A 176 16.26 10.17 -10.06
C ILE A 176 15.81 11.19 -9.00
N PHE A 177 15.29 12.33 -9.43
CA PHE A 177 14.76 13.35 -8.53
C PHE A 177 13.57 12.82 -7.71
N ALA A 178 12.64 12.14 -8.36
CA ALA A 178 11.51 11.53 -7.69
C ALA A 178 11.94 10.43 -6.69
N ALA A 179 12.93 9.61 -7.05
CA ALA A 179 13.50 8.62 -6.15
C ALA A 179 14.08 9.25 -4.87
N GLY A 180 14.68 10.45 -4.97
CA GLY A 180 15.11 11.24 -3.81
C GLY A 180 13.93 11.63 -2.90
N ILE A 181 12.82 12.08 -3.49
CA ILE A 181 11.60 12.46 -2.74
C ILE A 181 11.00 11.26 -2.00
N PHE A 182 10.99 10.08 -2.62
CA PHE A 182 10.49 8.85 -1.99
C PHE A 182 11.43 8.28 -0.92
N GLY A 183 12.58 8.91 -0.70
CA GLY A 183 13.54 8.51 0.34
C GLY A 183 14.26 7.22 -0.04
N ARG A 184 14.98 7.25 -1.17
CA ARG A 184 15.80 6.13 -1.67
C ARG A 184 16.81 5.63 -0.66
N ALA A 185 17.37 6.53 0.16
CA ALA A 185 18.34 6.15 1.18
C ALA A 185 17.73 5.12 2.13
N HIS A 186 18.39 3.97 2.25
CA HIS A 186 18.02 2.87 3.14
C HIS A 186 16.64 2.24 2.88
N TYR A 187 16.06 2.40 1.67
CA TYR A 187 14.74 1.85 1.38
C TYR A 187 14.72 0.32 1.47
N ASP A 188 15.66 -0.33 0.83
CA ASP A 188 15.74 -1.80 0.80
C ASP A 188 16.18 -2.35 2.16
N GLU A 189 17.11 -1.67 2.85
CA GLU A 189 17.57 -2.03 4.19
C GLU A 189 16.44 -1.90 5.24
N ASP A 190 15.67 -0.82 5.19
CA ASP A 190 14.51 -0.63 6.07
C ASP A 190 13.47 -1.74 5.87
N ALA A 191 13.20 -2.10 4.61
CA ALA A 191 12.26 -3.17 4.28
C ALA A 191 12.74 -4.54 4.79
N ASP A 192 14.02 -4.86 4.56
CA ASP A 192 14.63 -6.10 5.03
C ASP A 192 14.63 -6.19 6.58
N CYS A 193 14.98 -5.10 7.24
CA CYS A 193 14.96 -5.02 8.71
C CYS A 193 13.53 -5.24 9.24
N ALA A 194 12.55 -4.58 8.64
CA ALA A 194 11.15 -4.69 9.06
C ALA A 194 10.62 -6.11 8.89
N LEU A 195 10.86 -6.77 7.73
CA LEU A 195 10.43 -8.15 7.49
C LEU A 195 11.08 -9.15 8.48
N LYS A 196 12.37 -9.02 8.72
CA LYS A 196 13.11 -9.88 9.65
C LYS A 196 12.66 -9.71 11.11
N SER A 197 12.07 -8.57 11.43
CA SER A 197 11.63 -8.23 12.79
C SER A 197 10.15 -8.53 13.04
N LEU A 198 9.39 -8.98 12.03
CA LEU A 198 8.02 -9.43 12.24
C LEU A 198 7.99 -10.65 13.16
N PRO A 199 6.88 -10.90 13.88
CA PRO A 199 6.74 -12.14 14.66
C PRO A 199 6.96 -13.38 13.79
N LYS A 200 7.60 -14.42 14.37
CA LYS A 200 7.82 -15.66 13.64
C LYS A 200 6.50 -16.30 13.22
N GLY A 201 6.41 -16.65 11.94
CA GLY A 201 5.18 -17.20 11.34
C GLY A 201 4.10 -16.16 11.08
N PHE A 202 4.42 -14.85 11.10
CA PHE A 202 3.45 -13.81 10.79
C PHE A 202 2.85 -14.02 9.39
N PRO A 203 1.49 -14.11 9.26
CA PRO A 203 0.85 -14.47 8.01
C PRO A 203 0.89 -13.35 6.98
N VAL A 204 1.35 -13.65 5.78
CA VAL A 204 1.40 -12.72 4.64
C VAL A 204 0.84 -13.38 3.39
N LEU A 205 -0.10 -12.73 2.71
CA LEU A 205 -0.54 -13.09 1.36
C LEU A 205 0.01 -12.06 0.38
N SER A 206 0.86 -12.49 -0.55
CA SER A 206 1.37 -11.67 -1.64
C SER A 206 0.65 -12.00 -2.94
N LEU A 207 -0.11 -11.05 -3.48
CA LEU A 207 -0.78 -11.13 -4.77
C LEU A 207 0.09 -10.43 -5.82
N GLN A 208 0.52 -11.17 -6.83
CA GLN A 208 1.47 -10.68 -7.83
C GLN A 208 0.91 -10.88 -9.23
N ALA A 209 0.85 -9.81 -10.01
CA ALA A 209 0.40 -9.85 -11.39
C ALA A 209 1.56 -10.23 -12.33
N THR A 210 1.40 -11.29 -13.13
CA THR A 210 2.47 -11.79 -14.00
C THR A 210 2.86 -10.79 -15.10
N ALA A 211 1.91 -9.99 -15.58
CA ALA A 211 2.13 -8.98 -16.61
C ALA A 211 2.35 -7.57 -16.01
N ASP A 212 2.77 -7.48 -14.74
CA ASP A 212 3.09 -6.20 -14.10
C ASP A 212 4.42 -5.67 -14.64
N THR A 213 4.35 -4.57 -15.38
CA THR A 213 5.51 -3.89 -15.96
C THR A 213 6.05 -2.76 -15.07
N LEU A 214 5.28 -2.37 -14.05
CA LEU A 214 5.65 -1.28 -13.13
C LEU A 214 6.42 -1.82 -11.92
N VAL A 215 5.83 -2.79 -11.26
CA VAL A 215 6.41 -3.52 -10.14
C VAL A 215 6.49 -4.99 -10.52
N GLN A 216 7.60 -5.36 -11.13
CA GLN A 216 7.78 -6.72 -11.64
C GLN A 216 7.83 -7.73 -10.48
N PRO A 217 7.32 -8.96 -10.68
CA PRO A 217 7.29 -9.97 -9.63
C PRO A 217 8.63 -10.28 -8.96
N ASP A 218 9.76 -10.20 -9.72
CA ASP A 218 11.11 -10.39 -9.19
C ASP A 218 11.46 -9.36 -8.11
N MET A 219 11.02 -8.12 -8.24
CA MET A 219 11.26 -7.06 -7.26
C MET A 219 10.54 -7.34 -5.93
N ILE A 220 9.37 -7.97 -6.00
CA ILE A 220 8.60 -8.39 -4.82
C ILE A 220 9.22 -9.63 -4.20
N ASP A 221 9.60 -10.61 -5.03
CA ASP A 221 10.23 -11.85 -4.59
C ASP A 221 11.56 -11.61 -3.87
N GLU A 222 12.40 -10.73 -4.40
CA GLU A 222 13.66 -10.34 -3.76
C GLU A 222 13.44 -9.68 -2.40
N LEU A 223 12.35 -8.92 -2.23
CA LEU A 223 12.01 -8.36 -0.95
C LEU A 223 11.60 -9.45 0.04
N PHE A 224 10.68 -10.33 -0.35
CA PHE A 224 10.21 -11.38 0.55
C PHE A 224 11.26 -12.45 0.85
N ALA A 225 12.28 -12.61 0.02
CA ALA A 225 13.42 -13.48 0.30
C ALA A 225 14.14 -13.08 1.60
N ALA A 226 14.15 -11.79 1.97
CA ALA A 226 14.71 -11.33 3.23
C ALA A 226 13.94 -11.81 4.48
N GLY A 227 12.65 -12.10 4.33
CA GLY A 227 11.78 -12.64 5.39
C GLY A 227 11.68 -14.18 5.41
N PHE A 228 12.48 -14.87 4.59
CA PHE A 228 12.42 -16.32 4.51
C PHE A 228 12.68 -16.99 5.88
N GLY A 229 11.77 -17.90 6.25
CA GLY A 229 11.81 -18.58 7.56
C GLY A 229 11.31 -17.73 8.74
N GLN A 230 11.04 -16.43 8.54
CA GLN A 230 10.49 -15.54 9.56
C GLN A 230 8.96 -15.40 9.41
N ILE A 231 8.47 -15.19 8.20
CA ILE A 231 7.04 -15.01 7.90
C ILE A 231 6.42 -16.28 7.32
N ASP A 232 5.11 -16.45 7.48
CA ASP A 232 4.29 -17.46 6.77
C ASP A 232 3.78 -16.80 5.46
N LEU A 233 4.62 -16.86 4.41
CA LEU A 233 4.35 -16.25 3.12
C LEU A 233 3.56 -17.18 2.22
N GLN A 234 2.34 -16.78 1.87
CA GLN A 234 1.55 -17.34 0.78
C GLN A 234 1.67 -16.45 -0.45
N LYS A 235 2.28 -16.95 -1.52
CA LYS A 235 2.40 -16.24 -2.80
C LYS A 235 1.34 -16.73 -3.78
N SER A 236 0.64 -15.80 -4.44
CA SER A 236 -0.38 -16.09 -5.44
C SER A 236 -0.16 -15.27 -6.70
N MET A 237 -0.07 -15.95 -7.84
CA MET A 237 0.18 -15.33 -9.15
C MET A 237 -1.13 -15.10 -9.88
N LEU A 238 -1.26 -13.93 -10.52
CA LEU A 238 -2.41 -13.49 -11.31
C LEU A 238 -1.99 -13.41 -12.78
N PRO A 239 -2.31 -14.44 -13.59
CA PRO A 239 -1.68 -14.64 -14.91
C PRO A 239 -2.05 -13.61 -15.97
N HIS A 240 -3.26 -13.01 -15.87
CA HIS A 240 -3.78 -12.08 -16.89
C HIS A 240 -3.75 -10.61 -16.44
N SER A 241 -3.34 -10.38 -15.21
CA SER A 241 -3.37 -9.04 -14.61
C SER A 241 -2.07 -8.27 -14.83
N ARG A 242 -2.22 -6.95 -14.90
CA ARG A 242 -1.17 -5.95 -14.77
C ARG A 242 -1.22 -5.35 -13.37
N HIS A 243 -0.39 -4.33 -13.13
CA HIS A 243 -0.30 -3.64 -11.84
C HIS A 243 -1.68 -3.24 -11.30
N LEU A 244 -2.04 -3.77 -10.11
CA LEU A 244 -3.30 -3.50 -9.39
C LEU A 244 -4.59 -3.78 -10.19
N THR A 245 -4.55 -4.66 -11.18
CA THR A 245 -5.72 -4.99 -11.98
C THR A 245 -6.31 -6.37 -11.71
N GLY A 246 -5.88 -7.04 -10.62
CA GLY A 246 -6.30 -8.40 -10.25
C GLY A 246 -7.82 -8.57 -10.17
N MET A 247 -8.50 -7.67 -9.48
CA MET A 247 -9.98 -7.66 -9.37
C MET A 247 -10.71 -7.41 -10.69
N LYS A 248 -10.00 -7.08 -11.76
CA LYS A 248 -10.61 -6.83 -13.09
C LYS A 248 -10.39 -7.99 -14.05
N TYR A 249 -9.18 -8.55 -14.09
CA TYR A 249 -8.81 -9.52 -15.12
C TYR A 249 -8.64 -10.94 -14.59
N ASP A 250 -8.38 -11.10 -13.28
CA ASP A 250 -8.27 -12.38 -12.58
C ASP A 250 -9.20 -12.41 -11.34
N ALA A 251 -10.44 -11.90 -11.48
CA ALA A 251 -11.34 -11.68 -10.34
C ALA A 251 -11.60 -12.93 -9.51
N ASP A 252 -11.89 -14.09 -10.14
CA ASP A 252 -12.20 -15.32 -9.43
C ASP A 252 -11.00 -15.88 -8.65
N PRO A 253 -9.81 -16.10 -9.25
CA PRO A 253 -8.64 -16.53 -8.48
C PRO A 253 -8.23 -15.49 -7.43
N TYR A 254 -8.33 -14.19 -7.72
CA TYR A 254 -8.04 -13.14 -6.76
C TYR A 254 -8.90 -13.26 -5.51
N LYS A 255 -10.22 -13.34 -5.68
CA LYS A 255 -11.18 -13.49 -4.59
C LYS A 255 -10.97 -14.78 -3.81
N MET A 256 -10.73 -15.89 -4.52
CA MET A 256 -10.46 -17.18 -3.90
C MET A 256 -9.22 -17.13 -2.98
N PHE A 257 -8.12 -16.54 -3.41
CA PHE A 257 -6.91 -16.44 -2.60
C PHE A 257 -7.13 -15.56 -1.35
N VAL A 258 -7.75 -14.39 -1.53
CA VAL A 258 -8.05 -13.49 -0.41
C VAL A 258 -9.03 -14.12 0.58
N GLU A 259 -10.11 -14.71 0.10
CA GLU A 259 -11.11 -15.38 0.96
C GLU A 259 -10.49 -16.54 1.74
N SER A 260 -9.72 -17.42 1.07
CA SER A 260 -9.04 -18.53 1.72
C SER A 260 -8.08 -18.06 2.81
N PHE A 261 -7.28 -17.02 2.53
CA PHE A 261 -6.35 -16.44 3.49
C PHE A 261 -7.06 -15.87 4.72
N LEU A 262 -8.13 -15.09 4.50
CA LEU A 262 -8.91 -14.46 5.57
C LEU A 262 -9.63 -15.50 6.42
N ARG A 263 -10.37 -16.44 5.80
CA ARG A 263 -11.16 -17.45 6.53
C ARG A 263 -10.30 -18.39 7.37
N ALA A 264 -9.10 -18.71 6.91
CA ALA A 264 -8.19 -19.59 7.66
C ALA A 264 -7.68 -18.95 8.98
N ARG A 265 -7.82 -17.62 9.13
CA ARG A 265 -7.20 -16.85 10.23
C ARG A 265 -8.18 -15.99 11.01
N ALA A 266 -9.37 -15.79 10.48
CA ALA A 266 -10.40 -14.96 11.10
C ALA A 266 -11.14 -15.72 12.20
N THR A 267 -11.59 -14.97 13.21
CA THR A 267 -12.34 -15.47 14.37
C THR A 267 -13.83 -15.16 14.16
N PRO A 268 -14.71 -16.15 14.08
CA PRO A 268 -16.15 -15.93 14.02
C PRO A 268 -16.65 -15.10 15.22
N VAL A 269 -17.71 -14.30 14.98
CA VAL A 269 -18.41 -13.52 16.03
C VAL A 269 -19.31 -14.43 16.85
#